data_1d00671ced90e74a8b9d3c5ae7cc7ec8
#
_entry.id   1d00671ced90e74a8b9d3c5ae7cc7ec8
#
_cell.length_a   1.000
_cell.length_b   1.000
_cell.length_c   1.000
_cell.angle_alpha   90.00
_cell.angle_beta   90.00
_cell.angle_gamma   90.00
#
_symmetry.space_group_name_H-M   'P 1'
#
loop_
_entity.id
_entity.type
_entity.pdbx_description
1 polymer ?
#
loop_
_entity_poly.entity_id
_entity_poly.type
_entity_poly.pdbx_seq_one_letter_code
_entity_poly.pdbx_strand_id
1 'polypeptide(L)'
;NKLLTLPDETLVYPGHDYKGDTVSTIGEERSFNPRLQVSSADEYVEIMDNLNLPNPKLMDVAVPANLKIGLAQDDPYIKNCTLAADKLVGAFGTENRLFVDLREDGERLQHGIIPGSVHIPYNHLDSYLKPGGLLTILAQNGGQDLVLYCAFGERSAMALKAMENSGIKNIYHLGGGIDAWSKVGGELSPPP
;
A
#
# COMPACT_ATOMS: atom_id res chain seq x y z
N ASN A 1 -12.07 -24.65 -12.89
CA ASN A 1 -11.69 -26.09 -13.02
C ASN A 1 -10.20 -26.42 -12.79
N LYS A 2 -9.34 -25.47 -12.40
CA LYS A 2 -7.91 -25.79 -12.19
C LYS A 2 -7.66 -26.56 -10.89
N LEU A 3 -8.39 -26.28 -9.81
CA LEU A 3 -8.18 -26.92 -8.51
C LEU A 3 -8.75 -28.36 -8.48
N LEU A 4 -9.96 -28.54 -8.99
CA LEU A 4 -10.63 -29.84 -8.95
C LEU A 4 -10.05 -30.88 -9.94
N THR A 5 -9.03 -30.55 -10.70
CA THR A 5 -8.25 -31.48 -11.56
C THR A 5 -7.00 -32.02 -10.85
N LEU A 6 -6.71 -31.56 -9.63
CA LEU A 6 -5.63 -32.12 -8.83
C LEU A 6 -5.98 -33.54 -8.34
N PRO A 7 -4.96 -34.35 -7.96
CA PRO A 7 -5.17 -35.68 -7.39
C PRO A 7 -6.08 -35.65 -6.16
N ASP A 8 -6.84 -36.73 -5.96
CA ASP A 8 -7.84 -36.79 -4.88
C ASP A 8 -7.24 -36.65 -3.47
N GLU A 9 -6.00 -37.10 -3.28
CA GLU A 9 -5.27 -37.02 -2.03
C GLU A 9 -4.67 -35.62 -1.74
N THR A 10 -4.80 -34.68 -2.64
CA THR A 10 -4.27 -33.30 -2.44
C THR A 10 -5.02 -32.63 -1.30
N LEU A 11 -4.26 -32.18 -0.29
CA LEU A 11 -4.83 -31.52 0.89
C LEU A 11 -5.34 -30.12 0.56
N VAL A 12 -6.49 -29.79 1.12
CA VAL A 12 -7.15 -28.48 1.02
C VAL A 12 -7.21 -27.88 2.43
N TYR A 13 -6.56 -26.74 2.61
CA TYR A 13 -6.62 -25.95 3.84
C TYR A 13 -7.55 -24.76 3.62
N PRO A 14 -8.74 -24.71 4.25
CA PRO A 14 -9.63 -23.57 4.10
C PRO A 14 -9.05 -22.32 4.76
N GLY A 15 -9.23 -21.16 4.15
CA GLY A 15 -8.82 -19.88 4.73
C GLY A 15 -9.61 -19.48 5.97
N HIS A 16 -10.83 -20.05 6.14
CA HIS A 16 -11.68 -19.86 7.30
C HIS A 16 -12.33 -21.18 7.65
N ASP A 17 -12.26 -21.52 8.92
CA ASP A 17 -12.95 -22.67 9.49
C ASP A 17 -14.22 -22.19 10.23
N TYR A 18 -15.39 -22.51 9.65
CA TYR A 18 -16.68 -22.17 10.26
C TYR A 18 -17.34 -23.33 11.00
N LYS A 19 -16.80 -24.56 10.90
CA LYS A 19 -17.43 -25.79 11.41
C LYS A 19 -16.47 -26.73 12.13
N GLY A 20 -15.21 -26.39 12.27
CA GLY A 20 -14.18 -27.26 12.85
C GLY A 20 -13.42 -28.11 11.81
N ASP A 21 -13.64 -27.86 10.52
CA ASP A 21 -13.00 -28.58 9.41
C ASP A 21 -11.69 -27.87 9.02
N THR A 22 -10.61 -28.22 9.69
CA THR A 22 -9.31 -27.55 9.51
C THR A 22 -8.56 -27.99 8.27
N VAL A 23 -8.91 -29.16 7.71
CA VAL A 23 -8.31 -29.73 6.51
C VAL A 23 -9.31 -30.64 5.81
N SER A 24 -9.26 -30.66 4.48
CA SER A 24 -10.01 -31.56 3.60
C SER A 24 -9.11 -32.08 2.49
N THR A 25 -9.64 -32.83 1.53
CA THR A 25 -8.95 -33.26 0.32
C THR A 25 -9.74 -32.87 -0.93
N ILE A 26 -9.08 -32.83 -2.08
CA ILE A 26 -9.76 -32.57 -3.36
C ILE A 26 -10.84 -33.64 -3.61
N GLY A 27 -10.57 -34.91 -3.27
CA GLY A 27 -11.53 -36.00 -3.39
C GLY A 27 -12.76 -35.81 -2.50
N GLU A 28 -12.58 -35.41 -1.25
CA GLU A 28 -13.66 -35.09 -0.32
C GLU A 28 -14.48 -33.89 -0.79
N GLU A 29 -13.82 -32.79 -1.18
CA GLU A 29 -14.50 -31.61 -1.71
C GLU A 29 -15.34 -31.94 -2.96
N ARG A 30 -14.79 -32.72 -3.86
CA ARG A 30 -15.50 -33.14 -5.08
C ARG A 30 -16.70 -34.04 -4.75
N SER A 31 -16.59 -34.92 -3.75
CA SER A 31 -17.62 -35.92 -3.43
C SER A 31 -18.70 -35.40 -2.50
N PHE A 32 -18.36 -34.53 -1.56
CA PHE A 32 -19.23 -34.18 -0.44
C PHE A 32 -19.54 -32.69 -0.30
N ASN A 33 -18.83 -31.79 -0.98
CA ASN A 33 -19.14 -30.38 -0.88
C ASN A 33 -20.44 -30.07 -1.65
N PRO A 34 -21.54 -29.68 -0.95
CA PRO A 34 -22.84 -29.47 -1.60
C PRO A 34 -22.81 -28.42 -2.72
N ARG A 35 -21.90 -27.46 -2.62
CA ARG A 35 -21.76 -26.39 -3.62
C ARG A 35 -21.04 -26.85 -4.88
N LEU A 36 -20.35 -27.95 -4.83
CA LEU A 36 -19.66 -28.55 -5.97
C LEU A 36 -20.44 -29.70 -6.65
N GLN A 37 -21.60 -30.08 -6.08
CA GLN A 37 -22.54 -31.08 -6.63
C GLN A 37 -23.42 -30.41 -7.69
N VAL A 38 -22.81 -29.84 -8.72
CA VAL A 38 -23.48 -29.11 -9.80
C VAL A 38 -23.04 -29.65 -11.14
N SER A 39 -23.94 -29.58 -12.14
CA SER A 39 -23.69 -30.09 -13.48
C SER A 39 -23.05 -29.02 -14.40
N SER A 40 -23.15 -27.75 -14.06
CA SER A 40 -22.65 -26.66 -14.88
C SER A 40 -22.10 -25.50 -14.04
N ALA A 41 -21.34 -24.60 -14.67
CA ALA A 41 -20.89 -23.36 -14.07
C ALA A 41 -22.05 -22.41 -13.78
N ASP A 42 -23.06 -22.39 -14.63
CA ASP A 42 -24.24 -21.51 -14.48
C ASP A 42 -25.06 -21.93 -13.24
N GLU A 43 -25.26 -23.23 -13.03
CA GLU A 43 -25.89 -23.74 -11.82
C GLU A 43 -25.10 -23.37 -10.55
N TYR A 44 -23.76 -23.43 -10.59
CA TYR A 44 -22.93 -22.98 -9.49
C TYR A 44 -23.11 -21.48 -9.20
N VAL A 45 -23.14 -20.66 -10.23
CA VAL A 45 -23.35 -19.20 -10.11
C VAL A 45 -24.71 -18.93 -9.49
N GLU A 46 -25.77 -19.61 -9.94
CA GLU A 46 -27.12 -19.48 -9.39
C GLU A 46 -27.18 -19.82 -7.88
N ILE A 47 -26.52 -20.91 -7.47
CA ILE A 47 -26.42 -21.27 -6.04
C ILE A 47 -25.68 -20.18 -5.26
N MET A 48 -24.56 -19.67 -5.77
CA MET A 48 -23.75 -18.69 -5.07
C MET A 48 -24.46 -17.34 -4.94
N ASP A 49 -25.19 -16.91 -5.96
CA ASP A 49 -25.94 -15.65 -5.95
C ASP A 49 -27.13 -15.68 -4.99
N ASN A 50 -27.66 -16.88 -4.72
CA ASN A 50 -28.83 -17.09 -3.85
C ASN A 50 -28.48 -17.55 -2.43
N LEU A 51 -27.23 -17.46 -1.98
CA LEU A 51 -26.82 -17.89 -0.63
C LEU A 51 -27.49 -17.11 0.49
N ASN A 52 -27.98 -15.90 0.22
CA ASN A 52 -28.66 -15.02 1.20
C ASN A 52 -27.96 -14.94 2.55
N LEU A 53 -26.62 -14.92 2.54
CA LEU A 53 -25.82 -14.83 3.76
C LEU A 53 -26.03 -13.44 4.41
N PRO A 54 -26.20 -13.40 5.75
CA PRO A 54 -26.27 -12.11 6.43
C PRO A 54 -24.93 -11.37 6.25
N ASN A 55 -25.00 -10.09 6.01
CA ASN A 55 -23.82 -9.24 5.94
C ASN A 55 -23.04 -9.33 7.25
N PRO A 56 -21.71 -9.34 7.22
CA PRO A 56 -20.89 -9.20 8.40
C PRO A 56 -21.31 -7.98 9.23
N LYS A 57 -21.28 -8.10 10.54
CA LYS A 57 -21.54 -6.96 11.44
C LYS A 57 -20.65 -5.78 11.05
N LEU A 58 -21.21 -4.59 11.00
CA LEU A 58 -20.54 -3.34 10.61
C LEU A 58 -20.18 -3.22 9.11
N MET A 59 -20.63 -4.13 8.23
CA MET A 59 -20.37 -3.97 6.78
C MET A 59 -20.91 -2.64 6.26
N ASP A 60 -22.10 -2.24 6.72
CA ASP A 60 -22.74 -0.97 6.33
C ASP A 60 -21.96 0.27 6.81
N VAL A 61 -21.10 0.12 7.79
CA VAL A 61 -20.20 1.18 8.28
C VAL A 61 -18.81 1.06 7.65
N ALA A 62 -18.28 -0.15 7.58
CA ALA A 62 -16.93 -0.41 7.11
C ALA A 62 -16.76 -0.12 5.61
N VAL A 63 -17.71 -0.53 4.78
CA VAL A 63 -17.61 -0.31 3.32
C VAL A 63 -17.64 1.18 2.97
N PRO A 64 -18.62 2.01 3.45
CA PRO A 64 -18.57 3.44 3.20
C PRO A 64 -17.37 4.14 3.82
N ALA A 65 -16.91 3.68 4.98
CA ALA A 65 -15.68 4.19 5.60
C ALA A 65 -14.45 3.89 4.73
N ASN A 66 -14.29 2.65 4.27
CA ASN A 66 -13.17 2.25 3.40
C ASN A 66 -13.19 2.97 2.04
N LEU A 67 -14.38 3.26 1.50
CA LEU A 67 -14.50 4.09 0.28
C LEU A 67 -14.09 5.56 0.51
N LYS A 68 -14.13 6.02 1.78
CA LYS A 68 -13.69 7.36 2.19
C LYS A 68 -12.25 7.38 2.71
N ILE A 69 -11.70 6.24 3.10
CA ILE A 69 -10.30 6.07 3.51
C ILE A 69 -9.46 5.99 2.23
N GLY A 70 -9.03 7.07 1.84
CA GLY A 70 -8.13 7.30 0.73
C GLY A 70 -8.04 8.80 0.58
N LEU A 71 -6.88 9.26 0.20
CA LEU A 71 -6.76 10.64 -0.21
C LEU A 71 -7.65 10.81 -1.42
N ALA A 72 -8.52 11.80 -1.41
CA ALA A 72 -9.22 12.19 -2.61
C ALA A 72 -8.14 12.41 -3.68
N GLN A 73 -8.15 11.63 -4.76
CA GLN A 73 -7.17 11.75 -5.85
C GLN A 73 -7.14 13.17 -6.40
N ASP A 74 -8.17 13.96 -6.10
CA ASP A 74 -8.34 15.35 -6.49
C ASP A 74 -8.08 16.37 -5.37
N ASP A 75 -7.46 15.96 -4.24
CA ASP A 75 -7.10 16.88 -3.18
C ASP A 75 -6.14 17.97 -3.72
N PRO A 76 -6.53 19.26 -3.72
CA PRO A 76 -5.73 20.33 -4.31
C PRO A 76 -4.39 20.51 -3.63
N TYR A 77 -4.31 20.30 -2.31
CA TYR A 77 -3.05 20.42 -1.57
C TYR A 77 -2.06 19.34 -2.01
N ILE A 78 -2.51 18.10 -2.10
CA ILE A 78 -1.66 17.01 -2.58
C ILE A 78 -1.22 17.24 -4.01
N LYS A 79 -2.14 17.59 -4.92
CA LYS A 79 -1.79 17.89 -6.32
C LYS A 79 -0.72 18.96 -6.44
N ASN A 80 -0.84 20.04 -5.67
CA ASN A 80 0.11 21.15 -5.69
C ASN A 80 1.49 20.78 -5.12
N CYS A 81 1.54 19.81 -4.23
CA CYS A 81 2.78 19.34 -3.58
C CYS A 81 3.28 18.00 -4.14
N THR A 82 2.71 17.52 -5.25
CA THR A 82 3.17 16.31 -5.95
C THR A 82 4.22 16.68 -6.99
N LEU A 83 5.40 16.06 -6.90
CA LEU A 83 6.46 16.20 -7.89
C LEU A 83 6.54 14.95 -8.77
N ALA A 84 6.59 15.13 -10.06
CA ALA A 84 6.70 14.05 -11.03
C ALA A 84 8.13 13.47 -11.03
N ALA A 85 8.24 12.15 -11.17
CA ALA A 85 9.51 11.44 -11.08
C ALA A 85 10.52 11.88 -12.17
N ASP A 86 10.07 12.08 -13.39
CA ASP A 86 10.90 12.54 -14.53
C ASP A 86 11.57 13.88 -14.26
N LYS A 87 10.83 14.82 -13.68
CA LYS A 87 11.37 16.14 -13.29
C LYS A 87 12.40 16.02 -12.18
N LEU A 88 12.11 15.19 -11.17
CA LEU A 88 13.02 15.00 -10.04
C LEU A 88 14.31 14.28 -10.44
N VAL A 89 14.24 13.28 -11.33
CA VAL A 89 15.42 12.58 -11.85
C VAL A 89 16.27 13.53 -12.68
N GLY A 90 15.65 14.35 -13.56
CA GLY A 90 16.38 15.34 -14.38
C GLY A 90 17.10 16.42 -13.57
N ALA A 91 16.62 16.72 -12.36
CA ALA A 91 17.20 17.72 -11.46
C ALA A 91 17.97 17.10 -10.27
N PHE A 92 18.16 15.79 -10.26
CA PHE A 92 18.81 15.09 -9.14
C PHE A 92 20.27 15.57 -8.96
N GLY A 93 20.59 15.95 -7.72
CA GLY A 93 21.92 16.47 -7.37
C GLY A 93 22.19 17.94 -7.76
N THR A 94 21.28 18.61 -8.48
CA THR A 94 21.44 20.02 -8.86
C THR A 94 20.59 20.98 -8.05
N GLU A 95 19.52 20.48 -7.43
CA GLU A 95 18.61 21.27 -6.59
C GLU A 95 18.79 20.92 -5.10
N ASN A 96 18.50 21.90 -4.25
CA ASN A 96 18.64 21.75 -2.80
C ASN A 96 17.45 20.99 -2.22
N ARG A 97 17.39 19.67 -2.46
CA ARG A 97 16.34 18.76 -2.03
C ARG A 97 16.86 17.64 -1.16
N LEU A 98 16.10 17.30 -0.12
CA LEU A 98 16.35 16.15 0.72
C LEU A 98 15.23 15.13 0.54
N PHE A 99 15.57 13.95 0.09
CA PHE A 99 14.62 12.84 -0.04
C PHE A 99 14.42 12.14 1.30
N VAL A 100 13.16 11.82 1.63
CA VAL A 100 12.78 11.15 2.88
C VAL A 100 12.04 9.86 2.53
N ASP A 101 12.67 8.74 2.88
CA ASP A 101 12.14 7.38 2.64
C ASP A 101 11.19 6.98 3.76
N LEU A 102 9.91 6.79 3.43
CA LEU A 102 8.87 6.38 4.37
C LEU A 102 8.64 4.86 4.40
N ARG A 103 9.43 4.09 3.67
CA ARG A 103 9.28 2.63 3.58
C ARG A 103 9.89 1.94 4.78
N GLU A 104 9.49 0.68 4.97
CA GLU A 104 10.07 -0.19 5.98
C GLU A 104 11.44 -0.71 5.52
N ASP A 105 12.27 -1.15 6.49
CA ASP A 105 13.62 -1.66 6.22
C ASP A 105 13.65 -2.81 5.21
N GLY A 106 12.67 -3.73 5.29
CA GLY A 106 12.56 -4.84 4.35
C GLY A 106 12.37 -4.39 2.90
N GLU A 107 11.56 -3.36 2.66
CA GLU A 107 11.34 -2.78 1.33
C GLU A 107 12.60 -2.09 0.80
N ARG A 108 13.32 -1.40 1.67
CA ARG A 108 14.57 -0.69 1.33
C ARG A 108 15.68 -1.68 0.96
N LEU A 109 15.84 -2.75 1.72
CA LEU A 109 16.81 -3.81 1.44
C LEU A 109 16.52 -4.51 0.12
N GLN A 110 15.26 -4.73 -0.19
CA GLN A 110 14.84 -5.44 -1.42
C GLN A 110 14.94 -4.58 -2.67
N HIS A 111 14.62 -3.29 -2.59
CA HIS A 111 14.42 -2.43 -3.76
C HIS A 111 15.43 -1.26 -3.84
N GLY A 112 16.40 -1.18 -2.94
CA GLY A 112 17.32 -0.05 -2.87
C GLY A 112 16.65 1.23 -2.37
N ILE A 113 17.41 2.33 -2.33
CA ILE A 113 16.98 3.65 -1.88
C ILE A 113 17.39 4.72 -2.89
N ILE A 114 16.75 5.88 -2.87
CA ILE A 114 17.26 7.09 -3.56
C ILE A 114 18.52 7.54 -2.80
N PRO A 115 19.67 7.70 -3.46
CA PRO A 115 20.94 8.02 -2.80
C PRO A 115 20.83 9.29 -1.93
N GLY A 116 21.38 9.23 -0.71
CA GLY A 116 21.36 10.34 0.23
C GLY A 116 20.02 10.57 0.93
N SER A 117 19.02 9.70 0.72
CA SER A 117 17.73 9.84 1.43
C SER A 117 17.83 9.54 2.91
N VAL A 118 17.06 10.29 3.71
CA VAL A 118 16.89 10.06 5.14
C VAL A 118 15.77 9.03 5.36
N HIS A 119 15.95 8.09 6.26
CA HIS A 119 14.94 7.08 6.59
C HIS A 119 14.04 7.53 7.74
N ILE A 120 12.75 7.61 7.47
CA ILE A 120 11.69 7.91 8.45
C ILE A 120 10.51 6.99 8.17
N PRO A 121 10.44 5.78 8.78
CA PRO A 121 9.37 4.82 8.52
C PRO A 121 7.98 5.41 8.79
N TYR A 122 7.05 5.16 7.88
CA TYR A 122 5.70 5.72 7.94
C TYR A 122 4.93 5.34 9.22
N ASN A 123 5.12 4.12 9.73
CA ASN A 123 4.49 3.64 10.96
C ASN A 123 4.93 4.40 12.22
N HIS A 124 6.03 5.13 12.16
CA HIS A 124 6.56 5.99 13.24
C HIS A 124 6.46 7.49 12.94
N LEU A 125 5.78 7.87 11.85
CA LEU A 125 5.70 9.25 11.37
C LEU A 125 5.31 10.25 12.47
N ASP A 126 4.32 9.92 13.29
CA ASP A 126 3.83 10.77 14.38
C ASP A 126 4.95 11.17 15.37
N SER A 127 5.91 10.28 15.60
CA SER A 127 7.05 10.56 16.49
C SER A 127 7.99 11.58 15.89
N TYR A 128 8.16 11.56 14.58
CA TYR A 128 9.05 12.46 13.85
C TYR A 128 8.42 13.82 13.54
N LEU A 129 7.08 13.92 13.64
CA LEU A 129 6.31 15.17 13.48
C LEU A 129 6.14 15.97 14.75
N LYS A 130 6.42 15.38 15.92
CA LYS A 130 6.36 16.11 17.21
C LYS A 130 7.35 17.28 17.23
N PRO A 131 7.10 18.32 18.05
CA PRO A 131 8.09 19.37 18.29
C PRO A 131 9.44 18.76 18.70
N GLY A 132 10.50 19.11 17.98
CA GLY A 132 11.83 18.51 18.18
C GLY A 132 12.03 17.14 17.50
N GLY A 133 11.04 16.61 16.80
CA GLY A 133 11.19 15.41 15.97
C GLY A 133 12.04 15.69 14.71
N LEU A 134 12.69 14.65 14.20
CA LEU A 134 13.65 14.79 13.10
C LEU A 134 13.06 15.49 11.87
N LEU A 135 11.84 15.16 11.48
CA LEU A 135 11.21 15.75 10.31
C LEU A 135 10.91 17.23 10.51
N THR A 136 10.49 17.61 11.72
CA THR A 136 10.28 19.02 12.11
C THR A 136 11.60 19.79 12.10
N ILE A 137 12.68 19.19 12.61
CA ILE A 137 14.03 19.80 12.61
C ILE A 137 14.53 20.00 11.18
N LEU A 138 14.41 18.98 10.33
CA LEU A 138 14.83 19.06 8.91
C LEU A 138 14.07 20.15 8.16
N ALA A 139 12.77 20.25 8.38
CA ALA A 139 11.94 21.27 7.75
C ALA A 139 12.26 22.69 8.20
N GLN A 140 12.63 22.89 9.47
CA GLN A 140 12.91 24.21 10.06
C GLN A 140 14.33 24.70 9.77
N ASN A 141 15.32 23.82 9.80
CA ASN A 141 16.74 24.18 9.81
C ASN A 141 17.43 23.96 8.45
N GLY A 142 16.82 23.23 7.53
CA GLY A 142 17.51 22.76 6.33
C GLY A 142 17.57 23.75 5.18
N GLY A 143 16.64 24.70 5.06
CA GLY A 143 16.52 25.54 3.87
C GLY A 143 16.36 24.72 2.57
N GLN A 144 16.08 23.43 2.70
CA GLN A 144 15.92 22.46 1.62
C GLN A 144 14.45 22.12 1.43
N ASP A 145 14.07 21.78 0.21
CA ASP A 145 12.78 21.15 -0.05
C ASP A 145 12.83 19.69 0.39
N LEU A 146 11.87 19.28 1.21
CA LEU A 146 11.72 17.89 1.60
C LEU A 146 10.85 17.15 0.60
N VAL A 147 11.33 16.03 0.07
CA VAL A 147 10.60 15.19 -0.87
C VAL A 147 10.35 13.82 -0.25
N LEU A 148 9.15 13.61 0.26
CA LEU A 148 8.73 12.34 0.84
C LEU A 148 8.50 11.30 -0.25
N TYR A 149 8.92 10.07 -0.05
CA TYR A 149 8.59 8.98 -0.97
C TYR A 149 8.29 7.67 -0.24
N CYS A 150 7.52 6.82 -0.89
CA CYS A 150 7.27 5.44 -0.48
C CYS A 150 7.36 4.51 -1.69
N ALA A 151 6.76 3.33 -1.66
CA ALA A 151 6.81 2.40 -2.79
C ALA A 151 6.08 2.96 -4.03
N PHE A 152 4.81 3.40 -3.89
CA PHE A 152 3.94 3.80 -5.00
C PHE A 152 3.30 5.19 -4.86
N GLY A 153 3.61 5.93 -3.79
CA GLY A 153 3.15 7.31 -3.59
C GLY A 153 2.04 7.49 -2.56
N GLU A 154 1.30 6.45 -2.17
CA GLU A 154 0.14 6.56 -1.27
C GLU A 154 0.54 6.99 0.14
N ARG A 155 1.50 6.28 0.78
CA ARG A 155 1.97 6.61 2.14
C ARG A 155 2.58 8.01 2.20
N SER A 156 3.32 8.41 1.17
CA SER A 156 3.93 9.75 1.12
C SER A 156 2.89 10.85 0.91
N ALA A 157 1.83 10.61 0.14
CA ALA A 157 0.72 11.52 0.02
C ALA A 157 -0.09 11.64 1.32
N MET A 158 -0.31 10.53 2.04
CA MET A 158 -0.95 10.53 3.36
C MET A 158 -0.11 11.28 4.41
N ALA A 159 1.21 11.08 4.40
CA ALA A 159 2.13 11.81 5.26
C ALA A 159 2.09 13.32 4.98
N LEU A 160 2.09 13.70 3.70
CA LEU A 160 1.94 15.10 3.27
C LEU A 160 0.63 15.71 3.79
N LYS A 161 -0.49 14.98 3.67
CA LYS A 161 -1.80 15.43 4.18
C LYS A 161 -1.80 15.60 5.70
N ALA A 162 -1.16 14.71 6.44
CA ALA A 162 -1.00 14.85 7.89
C ALA A 162 -0.22 16.11 8.29
N MET A 163 0.62 16.61 7.39
CA MET A 163 1.43 17.80 7.61
C MET A 163 0.80 19.11 7.11
N GLU A 164 -0.33 19.05 6.40
CA GLU A 164 -0.99 20.24 5.82
C GLU A 164 -1.16 21.39 6.82
N ASN A 165 -1.50 21.06 8.06
CA ASN A 165 -1.73 22.05 9.13
C ASN A 165 -0.55 22.21 10.10
N SER A 166 0.59 21.60 9.84
CA SER A 166 1.75 21.62 10.73
C SER A 166 2.57 22.93 10.66
N GLY A 167 2.26 23.80 9.70
CA GLY A 167 3.05 25.00 9.41
C GLY A 167 4.38 24.74 8.71
N ILE A 168 4.70 23.49 8.38
CA ILE A 168 5.87 23.11 7.58
C ILE A 168 5.62 23.55 6.13
N LYS A 169 6.55 24.33 5.63
CA LYS A 169 6.59 24.76 4.21
C LYS A 169 7.65 23.96 3.48
N ASN A 170 7.65 24.03 2.15
CA ASN A 170 8.64 23.37 1.29
C ASN A 170 8.68 21.84 1.50
N ILE A 171 7.50 21.23 1.60
CA ILE A 171 7.35 19.79 1.67
C ILE A 171 6.53 19.30 0.49
N TYR A 172 7.02 18.25 -0.13
CA TYR A 172 6.49 17.65 -1.35
C TYR A 172 6.48 16.14 -1.21
N HIS A 173 5.83 15.46 -2.13
CA HIS A 173 6.01 14.03 -2.27
C HIS A 173 6.26 13.62 -3.72
N LEU A 174 6.98 12.52 -3.89
CA LEU A 174 7.25 11.90 -5.18
C LEU A 174 6.00 11.14 -5.65
N GLY A 175 5.37 11.64 -6.70
CA GLY A 175 4.24 10.98 -7.34
C GLY A 175 4.64 9.62 -7.91
N GLY A 176 3.87 8.58 -7.57
CA GLY A 176 4.17 7.20 -7.95
C GLY A 176 5.33 6.55 -7.20
N GLY A 177 5.94 7.24 -6.21
CA GLY A 177 6.96 6.70 -5.33
C GLY A 177 8.23 6.25 -6.02
N ILE A 178 9.00 5.39 -5.34
CA ILE A 178 10.29 4.88 -5.88
C ILE A 178 10.08 3.99 -7.13
N ASP A 179 8.90 3.40 -7.30
CA ASP A 179 8.55 2.66 -8.51
C ASP A 179 8.57 3.57 -9.75
N ALA A 180 7.92 4.74 -9.66
CA ALA A 180 7.96 5.73 -10.74
C ALA A 180 9.37 6.29 -10.95
N TRP A 181 10.12 6.56 -9.88
CA TRP A 181 11.53 6.98 -9.94
C TRP A 181 12.38 6.00 -10.73
N SER A 182 12.29 4.70 -10.38
CA SER A 182 13.05 3.63 -11.05
C SER A 182 12.67 3.49 -12.53
N LYS A 183 11.36 3.59 -12.86
CA LYS A 183 10.87 3.48 -14.25
C LYS A 183 11.37 4.56 -15.17
N VAL A 184 11.68 5.74 -14.67
CA VAL A 184 12.26 6.85 -15.46
C VAL A 184 13.78 6.89 -15.38
N GLY A 185 14.44 5.83 -14.88
CA GLY A 185 15.89 5.70 -14.84
C GLY A 185 16.57 6.44 -13.69
N GLY A 186 15.85 6.74 -12.61
CA GLY A 186 16.41 7.34 -11.41
C GLY A 186 17.44 6.42 -10.73
N GLU A 187 18.51 6.99 -10.22
CA GLU A 187 19.57 6.26 -9.53
C GLU A 187 19.06 5.63 -8.23
N LEU A 188 19.49 4.39 -7.98
CA LEU A 188 19.24 3.65 -6.74
C LEU A 188 20.55 3.15 -6.15
N SER A 189 20.64 3.14 -4.82
CA SER A 189 21.76 2.55 -4.07
C SER A 189 21.24 1.57 -3.02
N PRO A 190 22.09 0.62 -2.55
CA PRO A 190 21.74 -0.15 -1.36
C PRO A 190 21.61 0.80 -0.15
N PRO A 191 20.75 0.48 0.83
CA PRO A 191 20.71 1.22 2.09
C PRO A 191 22.03 1.05 2.85
N PRO A 192 22.43 2.02 3.69
CA PRO A 192 23.62 1.96 4.50
C PRO A 192 23.57 0.85 5.56
#